data_52672e7b4ab2be50dd48cd8e4295084d
#
_entry.id   52672e7b4ab2be50dd48cd8e4295084d
#
_cell.length_a   1.000
_cell.length_b   1.000
_cell.length_c   1.000
_cell.angle_alpha   90.00
_cell.angle_beta   90.00
_cell.angle_gamma   90.00
#
_symmetry.space_group_name_H-M   'P 1'
#
loop_
_entity.id
_entity.type
_entity.pdbx_description
1 polymer ?
#
loop_
_entity_poly.entity_id
_entity_poly.type
_entity_poly.pdbx_seq_one_letter_code
_entity_poly.pdbx_strand_id
1 'polypeptide(L)'
;MQKLDTKKAIKLLALGVLIHLFTYYIPKLIPYITDVKYFETALDRQIPFLPIFMPIYLSAGLQWAYNYHVLGNGPEKKFIKYFTAEISGKIICMFFFIFIPSAIQRPQVEVKDFFTWLTNLVFLLDSPSNAFPSIHCFLSWNCMRTVLDSDYASKHMKIFSCIWTGLIVASTLLVKQHVIVDCIAGIILAELSILFGNYISKIYCRNSPKSNLT
;
A
#
# COMPACT_ATOMS: atom_id res chain seq x y z
N MET A 1 -16.25 21.54 8.88
CA MET A 1 -16.13 20.06 9.08
C MET A 1 -15.15 19.78 10.20
N GLN A 2 -15.56 18.97 11.17
CA GLN A 2 -14.78 18.71 12.37
C GLN A 2 -13.52 17.89 12.03
N LYS A 3 -12.37 18.31 12.57
CA LYS A 3 -11.12 17.51 12.52
C LYS A 3 -11.23 16.31 13.46
N LEU A 4 -10.55 15.22 13.12
CA LEU A 4 -10.43 14.09 14.01
C LEU A 4 -9.62 14.50 15.26
N ASP A 5 -10.07 14.07 16.44
CA ASP A 5 -9.29 14.26 17.66
C ASP A 5 -7.90 13.58 17.55
N THR A 6 -6.85 14.29 17.95
CA THR A 6 -5.47 13.83 17.79
C THR A 6 -5.21 12.49 18.49
N LYS A 7 -5.76 12.28 19.71
CA LYS A 7 -5.59 11.00 20.43
C LYS A 7 -6.28 9.86 19.69
N LYS A 8 -7.46 10.10 19.11
CA LYS A 8 -8.18 9.12 18.29
C LYS A 8 -7.42 8.81 17.02
N ALA A 9 -6.87 9.84 16.35
CA ALA A 9 -6.03 9.67 15.16
C ALA A 9 -4.83 8.75 15.45
N ILE A 10 -4.06 9.02 16.52
CA ILE A 10 -2.89 8.22 16.89
C ILE A 10 -3.27 6.75 17.17
N LYS A 11 -4.36 6.50 17.89
CA LYS A 11 -4.83 5.12 18.14
C LYS A 11 -5.19 4.38 16.86
N LEU A 12 -5.89 5.04 15.93
CA LEU A 12 -6.25 4.45 14.64
C LEU A 12 -5.03 4.20 13.76
N LEU A 13 -4.03 5.10 13.79
CA LEU A 13 -2.77 4.91 13.10
C LEU A 13 -1.99 3.71 13.65
N ALA A 14 -1.89 3.59 14.97
CA ALA A 14 -1.27 2.43 15.61
C ALA A 14 -1.99 1.12 15.22
N LEU A 15 -3.32 1.15 15.18
CA LEU A 15 -4.12 0.03 14.69
C LEU A 15 -3.82 -0.28 13.21
N GLY A 16 -3.69 0.73 12.36
CA GLY A 16 -3.35 0.56 10.93
C GLY A 16 -1.98 -0.10 10.73
N VAL A 17 -0.97 0.31 11.53
CA VAL A 17 0.36 -0.32 11.55
C VAL A 17 0.28 -1.76 12.04
N LEU A 18 -0.44 -2.02 13.14
CA LEU A 18 -0.62 -3.36 13.68
C LEU A 18 -1.28 -4.30 12.66
N ILE A 19 -2.35 -3.86 12.02
CA ILE A 19 -3.02 -4.63 10.96
C ILE A 19 -2.07 -4.87 9.79
N HIS A 20 -1.22 -3.90 9.42
CA HIS A 20 -0.23 -4.09 8.37
C HIS A 20 0.75 -5.22 8.72
N LEU A 21 1.27 -5.22 9.95
CA LEU A 21 2.15 -6.29 10.42
C LEU A 21 1.42 -7.65 10.39
N PHE A 22 0.20 -7.73 10.88
CA PHE A 22 -0.59 -8.97 10.82
C PHE A 22 -0.84 -9.42 9.38
N THR A 23 -1.23 -8.52 8.49
CA THR A 23 -1.46 -8.84 7.07
C THR A 23 -0.22 -9.45 6.43
N TYR A 24 0.97 -8.99 6.80
CA TYR A 24 2.22 -9.41 6.20
C TYR A 24 2.80 -10.67 6.83
N TYR A 25 2.80 -10.78 8.17
CA TYR A 25 3.49 -11.85 8.88
C TYR A 25 2.61 -13.08 9.14
N ILE A 26 1.31 -12.93 9.41
CA ILE A 26 0.43 -14.08 9.67
C ILE A 26 0.43 -15.09 8.51
N PRO A 27 0.27 -14.70 7.24
CA PRO A 27 0.29 -15.65 6.14
C PRO A 27 1.60 -16.44 6.05
N LYS A 28 2.73 -15.85 6.45
CA LYS A 28 4.04 -16.52 6.45
C LYS A 28 4.19 -17.60 7.53
N LEU A 29 3.35 -17.57 8.58
CA LEU A 29 3.33 -18.55 9.67
C LEU A 29 2.38 -19.72 9.39
N ILE A 30 1.50 -19.58 8.40
CA ILE A 30 0.52 -20.62 8.03
C ILE A 30 1.12 -21.50 6.93
N PRO A 31 1.13 -22.82 7.07
CA PRO A 31 1.51 -23.71 5.98
C PRO A 31 0.62 -23.45 4.75
N TYR A 32 1.21 -23.45 3.56
CA TYR A 32 0.45 -23.24 2.34
C TYR A 32 -0.64 -24.32 2.18
N ILE A 33 -1.86 -23.86 1.96
CA ILE A 33 -3.04 -24.71 1.76
C ILE A 33 -3.08 -25.23 0.32
N THR A 34 -2.48 -24.47 -0.60
CA THR A 34 -2.41 -24.76 -2.04
C THR A 34 -1.00 -24.57 -2.55
N ASP A 35 -0.75 -25.05 -3.76
CA ASP A 35 0.54 -24.80 -4.44
C ASP A 35 0.79 -23.30 -4.63
N VAL A 36 2.05 -22.90 -4.44
CA VAL A 36 2.48 -21.53 -4.66
C VAL A 36 2.36 -21.17 -6.14
N LYS A 37 1.67 -20.07 -6.44
CA LYS A 37 1.44 -19.59 -7.79
C LYS A 37 2.51 -18.56 -8.21
N TYR A 38 2.89 -18.63 -9.50
CA TYR A 38 3.78 -17.67 -10.13
C TYR A 38 3.01 -17.01 -11.28
N PHE A 39 2.79 -15.70 -11.18
CA PHE A 39 1.99 -14.96 -12.15
C PHE A 39 2.84 -14.23 -13.20
N GLU A 40 4.13 -14.57 -13.29
CA GLU A 40 5.04 -13.96 -14.26
C GLU A 40 4.62 -14.25 -15.70
N THR A 41 4.60 -13.20 -16.52
CA THR A 41 4.26 -13.25 -17.94
C THR A 41 5.49 -13.06 -18.84
N ALA A 42 5.32 -13.23 -20.15
CA ALA A 42 6.38 -12.94 -21.12
C ALA A 42 6.77 -11.44 -21.13
N LEU A 43 5.85 -10.54 -20.80
CA LEU A 43 6.13 -9.11 -20.65
C LEU A 43 6.98 -8.80 -19.42
N ASP A 44 6.73 -9.48 -18.30
CA ASP A 44 7.51 -9.29 -17.06
C ASP A 44 8.97 -9.67 -17.26
N ARG A 45 9.26 -10.67 -18.08
CA ARG A 45 10.63 -11.08 -18.43
C ARG A 45 11.38 -10.05 -19.27
N GLN A 46 10.68 -9.18 -20.00
CA GLN A 46 11.28 -8.10 -20.78
C GLN A 46 11.62 -6.87 -19.92
N ILE A 47 11.02 -6.74 -18.74
CA ILE A 47 11.33 -5.64 -17.83
C ILE A 47 12.75 -5.84 -17.26
N PRO A 48 13.67 -4.88 -17.42
CA PRO A 48 15.02 -5.01 -16.90
C PRO A 48 15.06 -5.05 -15.37
N PHE A 49 16.06 -5.71 -14.81
CA PHE A 49 16.37 -5.64 -13.38
C PHE A 49 17.28 -4.44 -13.11
N LEU A 50 16.80 -3.46 -12.36
CA LEU A 50 17.49 -2.19 -12.10
C LEU A 50 17.57 -1.91 -10.59
N PRO A 51 18.61 -2.38 -9.89
CA PRO A 51 18.80 -2.18 -8.45
C PRO A 51 18.80 -0.71 -8.00
N ILE A 52 19.17 0.23 -8.88
CA ILE A 52 19.13 1.67 -8.61
C ILE A 52 17.75 2.18 -8.19
N PHE A 53 16.68 1.46 -8.50
CA PHE A 53 15.31 1.77 -8.08
C PHE A 53 14.95 1.26 -6.68
N MET A 54 15.83 0.51 -6.00
CA MET A 54 15.56 0.00 -4.66
C MET A 54 15.31 1.12 -3.61
N PRO A 55 16.02 2.25 -3.59
CA PRO A 55 15.67 3.37 -2.70
C PRO A 55 14.28 3.93 -2.96
N ILE A 56 13.83 3.97 -4.23
CA ILE A 56 12.49 4.43 -4.61
C ILE A 56 11.45 3.44 -4.09
N TYR A 57 11.67 2.14 -4.26
CA TYR A 57 10.82 1.09 -3.68
C TYR A 57 10.67 1.24 -2.16
N LEU A 58 11.78 1.41 -1.44
CA LEU A 58 11.77 1.59 0.01
C LEU A 58 11.12 2.92 0.45
N SER A 59 11.12 3.94 -0.42
CA SER A 59 10.46 5.22 -0.14
C SER A 59 8.93 5.12 -0.01
N ALA A 60 8.33 3.98 -0.40
CA ALA A 60 6.91 3.70 -0.17
C ALA A 60 6.54 3.84 1.31
N GLY A 61 7.39 3.37 2.24
CA GLY A 61 7.18 3.54 3.67
C GLY A 61 7.09 5.02 4.10
N LEU A 62 7.91 5.90 3.51
CA LEU A 62 7.84 7.34 3.74
C LEU A 62 6.55 7.94 3.19
N GLN A 63 6.10 7.48 2.01
CA GLN A 63 4.83 7.91 1.43
C GLN A 63 3.66 7.52 2.31
N TRP A 64 3.66 6.30 2.86
CA TRP A 64 2.60 5.83 3.77
C TRP A 64 2.58 6.65 5.07
N ALA A 65 3.75 6.95 5.65
CA ALA A 65 3.83 7.82 6.82
C ALA A 65 3.33 9.25 6.52
N TYR A 66 3.70 9.80 5.35
CA TYR A 66 3.19 11.09 4.89
C TYR A 66 1.67 11.09 4.70
N ASN A 67 1.10 10.01 4.18
CA ASN A 67 -0.35 9.87 4.04
C ASN A 67 -1.09 10.03 5.37
N TYR A 68 -0.57 9.45 6.44
CA TYR A 68 -1.16 9.60 7.76
C TYR A 68 -1.13 11.05 8.26
N HIS A 69 -0.05 11.77 7.96
CA HIS A 69 0.00 13.21 8.23
C HIS A 69 -1.10 13.96 7.45
N VAL A 70 -1.29 13.63 6.18
CA VAL A 70 -2.35 14.22 5.34
C VAL A 70 -3.74 13.91 5.91
N LEU A 71 -4.01 12.67 6.27
CA LEU A 71 -5.28 12.24 6.85
C LEU A 71 -5.57 12.89 8.21
N GLY A 72 -4.57 12.96 9.09
CA GLY A 72 -4.70 13.55 10.43
C GLY A 72 -5.01 15.04 10.40
N ASN A 73 -4.60 15.76 9.36
CA ASN A 73 -4.89 17.18 9.18
C ASN A 73 -6.19 17.45 8.39
N GLY A 74 -6.77 16.42 7.80
CA GLY A 74 -8.00 16.50 7.02
C GLY A 74 -9.29 16.40 7.85
N PRO A 75 -10.45 16.53 7.17
CA PRO A 75 -11.75 16.29 7.79
C PRO A 75 -11.92 14.83 8.23
N GLU A 76 -12.59 14.61 9.38
CA GLU A 76 -12.85 13.26 9.93
C GLU A 76 -13.50 12.33 8.89
N LYS A 77 -14.42 12.83 8.06
CA LYS A 77 -15.04 12.04 7.00
C LYS A 77 -14.02 11.46 6.00
N LYS A 78 -13.02 12.26 5.59
CA LYS A 78 -11.96 11.80 4.68
C LYS A 78 -11.03 10.80 5.37
N PHE A 79 -10.74 11.03 6.65
CA PHE A 79 -10.00 10.07 7.46
C PHE A 79 -10.72 8.71 7.48
N ILE A 80 -12.00 8.67 7.85
CA ILE A 80 -12.80 7.43 7.88
C ILE A 80 -12.82 6.75 6.51
N LYS A 81 -13.02 7.52 5.43
CA LYS A 81 -13.02 6.99 4.05
C LYS A 81 -11.73 6.23 3.74
N TYR A 82 -10.58 6.88 3.87
CA TYR A 82 -9.30 6.31 3.42
C TYR A 82 -8.71 5.33 4.41
N PHE A 83 -8.95 5.50 5.70
CA PHE A 83 -8.57 4.53 6.71
C PHE A 83 -9.36 3.23 6.55
N THR A 84 -10.68 3.30 6.33
CA THR A 84 -11.50 2.11 6.04
C THR A 84 -11.05 1.42 4.76
N ALA A 85 -10.72 2.19 3.71
CA ALA A 85 -10.17 1.64 2.46
C ALA A 85 -8.86 0.89 2.73
N GLU A 86 -7.96 1.47 3.49
CA GLU A 86 -6.68 0.85 3.85
C GLU A 86 -6.86 -0.47 4.62
N ILE A 87 -7.70 -0.46 5.65
CA ILE A 87 -7.94 -1.65 6.48
C ILE A 87 -8.62 -2.76 5.68
N SER A 88 -9.68 -2.43 4.95
CA SER A 88 -10.41 -3.44 4.16
C SER A 88 -9.51 -4.06 3.07
N GLY A 89 -8.72 -3.25 2.37
CA GLY A 89 -7.79 -3.77 1.38
C GLY A 89 -6.69 -4.64 1.97
N LYS A 90 -6.13 -4.27 3.14
CA LYS A 90 -5.17 -5.12 3.86
C LYS A 90 -5.76 -6.48 4.25
N ILE A 91 -7.01 -6.50 4.73
CA ILE A 91 -7.71 -7.76 5.05
C ILE A 91 -7.88 -8.62 3.79
N ILE A 92 -8.25 -8.00 2.67
CA ILE A 92 -8.38 -8.71 1.39
C ILE A 92 -7.01 -9.22 0.92
N CYS A 93 -5.93 -8.44 1.02
CA CYS A 93 -4.57 -8.91 0.72
C CYS A 93 -4.21 -10.13 1.57
N MET A 94 -4.46 -10.07 2.90
CA MET A 94 -4.20 -11.19 3.80
C MET A 94 -4.94 -12.46 3.37
N PHE A 95 -6.20 -12.32 2.96
CA PHE A 95 -6.99 -13.43 2.43
C PHE A 95 -6.33 -14.05 1.19
N PHE A 96 -5.90 -13.23 0.22
CA PHE A 96 -5.18 -13.72 -0.96
C PHE A 96 -3.85 -14.40 -0.59
N PHE A 97 -3.08 -13.83 0.33
CA PHE A 97 -1.80 -14.40 0.77
C PHE A 97 -1.95 -15.78 1.42
N ILE A 98 -3.07 -16.04 2.11
CA ILE A 98 -3.35 -17.32 2.75
C ILE A 98 -3.92 -18.35 1.74
N PHE A 99 -4.91 -17.95 0.94
CA PHE A 99 -5.67 -18.90 0.11
C PHE A 99 -5.17 -19.02 -1.32
N ILE A 100 -4.42 -18.03 -1.80
CA ILE A 100 -3.80 -17.99 -3.13
C ILE A 100 -2.32 -17.61 -2.97
N PRO A 101 -1.53 -18.43 -2.27
CA PRO A 101 -0.13 -18.11 -2.02
C PRO A 101 0.61 -17.90 -3.34
N SER A 102 1.35 -16.82 -3.42
CA SER A 102 2.06 -16.43 -4.64
C SER A 102 3.49 -16.01 -4.31
N ALA A 103 4.40 -16.27 -5.24
CA ALA A 103 5.79 -15.91 -5.12
C ALA A 103 6.34 -15.35 -6.43
N ILE A 104 7.51 -14.73 -6.35
CA ILE A 104 8.23 -14.13 -7.46
C ILE A 104 9.58 -14.81 -7.61
N GLN A 105 9.98 -15.05 -8.85
CA GLN A 105 11.34 -15.48 -9.15
C GLN A 105 12.26 -14.25 -9.16
N ARG A 106 13.13 -14.16 -8.17
CA ARG A 106 14.12 -13.09 -8.05
C ARG A 106 15.42 -13.49 -8.70
N PRO A 107 16.12 -12.56 -9.41
CA PRO A 107 17.46 -12.82 -9.90
C PRO A 107 18.46 -12.94 -8.75
N GLN A 108 19.54 -13.66 -8.96
CA GLN A 108 20.69 -13.59 -8.06
C GLN A 108 21.36 -12.23 -8.19
N VAL A 109 21.70 -11.63 -7.05
CA VAL A 109 22.31 -10.30 -6.99
C VAL A 109 23.78 -10.42 -6.67
N GLU A 110 24.64 -10.10 -7.65
CA GLU A 110 26.06 -9.91 -7.41
C GLU A 110 26.26 -8.51 -6.83
N VAL A 111 26.86 -8.45 -5.62
CA VAL A 111 27.08 -7.16 -4.91
C VAL A 111 28.29 -6.46 -5.50
N LYS A 112 28.06 -5.36 -6.24
CA LYS A 112 29.09 -4.54 -6.91
C LYS A 112 29.12 -3.10 -6.45
N ASP A 113 27.97 -2.60 -5.94
CA ASP A 113 27.79 -1.22 -5.52
C ASP A 113 26.74 -1.11 -4.41
N PHE A 114 26.45 0.12 -3.97
CA PHE A 114 25.46 0.41 -2.92
C PHE A 114 24.04 -0.12 -3.30
N PHE A 115 23.63 0.02 -4.54
CA PHE A 115 22.27 -0.35 -4.94
C PHE A 115 22.06 -1.86 -5.00
N THR A 116 23.05 -2.59 -5.51
CA THR A 116 23.06 -4.06 -5.51
C THR A 116 23.18 -4.61 -4.09
N TRP A 117 24.00 -3.99 -3.22
CA TRP A 117 24.07 -4.32 -1.80
C TRP A 117 22.72 -4.13 -1.10
N LEU A 118 22.09 -2.96 -1.29
CA LEU A 118 20.77 -2.65 -0.71
C LEU A 118 19.68 -3.62 -1.19
N THR A 119 19.70 -3.96 -2.49
CA THR A 119 18.76 -4.92 -3.07
C THR A 119 18.97 -6.31 -2.47
N ASN A 120 20.22 -6.75 -2.36
CA ASN A 120 20.54 -8.04 -1.74
C ASN A 120 20.09 -8.09 -0.28
N LEU A 121 20.30 -7.02 0.48
CA LEU A 121 19.84 -6.90 1.86
C LEU A 121 18.31 -7.03 1.96
N VAL A 122 17.57 -6.35 1.09
CA VAL A 122 16.10 -6.47 1.04
C VAL A 122 15.69 -7.89 0.68
N PHE A 123 16.33 -8.53 -0.29
CA PHE A 123 16.03 -9.91 -0.70
C PHE A 123 16.30 -10.94 0.41
N LEU A 124 17.28 -10.66 1.28
CA LEU A 124 17.58 -11.51 2.44
C LEU A 124 16.56 -11.33 3.58
N LEU A 125 16.11 -10.09 3.80
CA LEU A 125 15.17 -9.76 4.90
C LEU A 125 13.72 -10.05 4.55
N ASP A 126 13.38 -10.01 3.28
CA ASP A 126 12.02 -10.20 2.79
C ASP A 126 11.93 -11.42 1.87
N SER A 127 11.09 -12.38 2.22
CA SER A 127 10.84 -13.55 1.37
C SER A 127 10.11 -13.16 0.08
N PRO A 128 10.32 -13.89 -1.05
CA PRO A 128 9.65 -13.60 -2.32
C PRO A 128 8.16 -14.01 -2.34
N SER A 129 7.55 -14.25 -1.20
CA SER A 129 6.15 -14.67 -1.02
C SER A 129 5.22 -13.48 -0.79
N ASN A 130 3.91 -13.72 -0.72
CA ASN A 130 2.89 -12.69 -0.54
C ASN A 130 2.91 -11.64 -1.66
N ALA A 131 3.06 -12.09 -2.91
CA ALA A 131 3.24 -11.20 -4.05
C ALA A 131 1.92 -10.65 -4.59
N PHE A 132 0.87 -11.47 -4.66
CA PHE A 132 -0.41 -11.11 -5.27
C PHE A 132 -1.53 -10.94 -4.23
N PRO A 133 -2.29 -9.83 -4.25
CA PRO A 133 -2.03 -8.58 -4.97
C PRO A 133 -0.91 -7.76 -4.32
N SER A 134 -0.27 -6.85 -5.08
CA SER A 134 0.79 -5.99 -4.54
C SER A 134 0.29 -5.03 -3.48
N ILE A 135 0.70 -5.25 -2.22
CA ILE A 135 0.37 -4.35 -1.11
C ILE A 135 1.09 -2.98 -1.25
N HIS A 136 2.26 -2.95 -1.91
CA HIS A 136 2.98 -1.71 -2.22
C HIS A 136 2.18 -0.83 -3.17
N CYS A 137 1.69 -1.40 -4.28
CA CYS A 137 0.87 -0.68 -5.24
C CYS A 137 -0.47 -0.26 -4.63
N PHE A 138 -1.11 -1.16 -3.86
CA PHE A 138 -2.35 -0.87 -3.15
C PHE A 138 -2.22 0.32 -2.21
N LEU A 139 -1.26 0.30 -1.29
CA LEU A 139 -1.09 1.37 -0.31
C LEU A 139 -0.64 2.68 -0.94
N SER A 140 0.32 2.62 -1.87
CA SER A 140 0.82 3.82 -2.54
C SER A 140 -0.25 4.50 -3.39
N TRP A 141 -1.12 3.71 -4.04
CA TRP A 141 -2.28 4.24 -4.77
C TRP A 141 -3.29 4.88 -3.81
N ASN A 142 -3.62 4.23 -2.69
CA ASN A 142 -4.50 4.80 -1.67
C ASN A 142 -3.95 6.12 -1.11
N CYS A 143 -2.63 6.23 -0.89
CA CYS A 143 -1.96 7.46 -0.47
C CYS A 143 -2.10 8.58 -1.50
N MET A 144 -1.85 8.29 -2.77
CA MET A 144 -2.05 9.26 -3.85
C MET A 144 -3.49 9.78 -3.88
N ARG A 145 -4.47 8.87 -3.83
CA ARG A 145 -5.90 9.23 -3.85
C ARG A 145 -6.27 10.10 -2.65
N THR A 146 -5.68 9.86 -1.48
CA THR A 146 -5.85 10.69 -0.29
C THR A 146 -5.38 12.13 -0.53
N VAL A 147 -4.18 12.29 -1.08
CA VAL A 147 -3.61 13.63 -1.38
C VAL A 147 -4.42 14.34 -2.46
N LEU A 148 -4.84 13.62 -3.51
CA LEU A 148 -5.66 14.20 -4.59
C LEU A 148 -7.03 14.69 -4.08
N ASP A 149 -7.63 13.98 -3.13
CA ASP A 149 -8.92 14.33 -2.51
C ASP A 149 -8.78 15.37 -1.38
N SER A 150 -7.56 15.73 -0.97
CA SER A 150 -7.31 16.70 0.10
C SER A 150 -7.62 18.13 -0.34
N ASP A 151 -8.39 18.86 0.51
CA ASP A 151 -8.77 20.24 0.24
C ASP A 151 -7.62 21.24 0.48
N TYR A 152 -6.65 20.88 1.32
CA TYR A 152 -5.51 21.72 1.65
C TYR A 152 -4.23 21.39 0.86
N ALA A 153 -4.22 20.26 0.15
CA ALA A 153 -3.08 19.91 -0.68
C ALA A 153 -2.99 20.83 -1.90
N SER A 154 -1.84 21.51 -2.03
CA SER A 154 -1.55 22.35 -3.18
C SER A 154 -1.47 21.54 -4.48
N LYS A 155 -1.59 22.20 -5.63
CA LYS A 155 -1.42 21.55 -6.95
C LYS A 155 -0.06 20.83 -7.05
N HIS A 156 1.01 21.43 -6.52
CA HIS A 156 2.34 20.83 -6.53
C HIS A 156 2.41 19.54 -5.68
N MET A 157 1.78 19.53 -4.50
CA MET A 157 1.69 18.32 -3.67
C MET A 157 0.92 17.20 -4.38
N LYS A 158 -0.14 17.52 -5.09
CA LYS A 158 -0.93 16.56 -5.86
C LYS A 158 -0.11 15.96 -7.02
N ILE A 159 0.56 16.82 -7.80
CA ILE A 159 1.45 16.38 -8.89
C ILE A 159 2.59 15.51 -8.34
N PHE A 160 3.27 15.97 -7.28
CA PHE A 160 4.33 15.21 -6.64
C PHE A 160 3.85 13.83 -6.17
N SER A 161 2.68 13.74 -5.55
CA SER A 161 2.11 12.48 -5.11
C SER A 161 1.83 11.52 -6.27
N CYS A 162 1.36 12.02 -7.41
CA CYS A 162 1.16 11.20 -8.62
C CYS A 162 2.48 10.65 -9.14
N ILE A 163 3.50 11.52 -9.28
CA ILE A 163 4.83 11.13 -9.76
C ILE A 163 5.46 10.11 -8.81
N TRP A 164 5.43 10.38 -7.50
CA TRP A 164 6.00 9.49 -6.49
C TRP A 164 5.35 8.11 -6.51
N THR A 165 4.00 8.05 -6.56
CA THR A 165 3.27 6.77 -6.69
C THR A 165 3.63 6.04 -7.98
N GLY A 166 3.68 6.73 -9.12
CA GLY A 166 4.09 6.14 -10.39
C GLY A 166 5.50 5.54 -10.34
N LEU A 167 6.45 6.26 -9.71
CA LEU A 167 7.81 5.78 -9.50
C LEU A 167 7.87 4.56 -8.56
N ILE A 168 7.08 4.55 -7.46
CA ILE A 168 6.99 3.38 -6.57
C ILE A 168 6.43 2.18 -7.33
N VAL A 169 5.33 2.31 -8.07
CA VAL A 169 4.76 1.22 -8.87
C VAL A 169 5.77 0.70 -9.89
N ALA A 170 6.45 1.58 -10.63
CA ALA A 170 7.50 1.17 -11.57
C ALA A 170 8.67 0.47 -10.87
N SER A 171 9.08 0.98 -9.71
CA SER A 171 10.20 0.40 -8.95
C SER A 171 9.91 -1.03 -8.50
N THR A 172 8.66 -1.38 -8.13
CA THR A 172 8.31 -2.75 -7.74
C THR A 172 8.61 -3.77 -8.84
N LEU A 173 8.40 -3.38 -10.11
CA LEU A 173 8.70 -4.21 -11.28
C LEU A 173 10.20 -4.23 -11.60
N LEU A 174 10.85 -3.07 -11.53
CA LEU A 174 12.26 -2.89 -11.88
C LEU A 174 13.22 -3.55 -10.87
N VAL A 175 12.84 -3.62 -9.59
CA VAL A 175 13.63 -4.35 -8.57
C VAL A 175 13.17 -5.79 -8.38
N LYS A 176 12.27 -6.30 -9.26
CA LYS A 176 11.75 -7.68 -9.24
C LYS A 176 11.13 -8.07 -7.89
N GLN A 177 10.35 -7.16 -7.30
CA GLN A 177 9.55 -7.43 -6.11
C GLN A 177 8.09 -7.78 -6.45
N HIS A 178 7.62 -7.41 -7.65
CA HIS A 178 6.29 -7.73 -8.16
C HIS A 178 6.31 -7.94 -9.68
N VAL A 179 5.26 -8.56 -10.19
CA VAL A 179 4.95 -8.66 -11.63
C VAL A 179 3.78 -7.75 -11.98
N ILE A 180 3.55 -7.53 -13.27
CA ILE A 180 2.55 -6.57 -13.78
C ILE A 180 1.17 -6.87 -13.20
N VAL A 181 0.77 -8.14 -13.16
CA VAL A 181 -0.57 -8.52 -12.66
C VAL A 181 -0.76 -8.20 -11.18
N ASP A 182 0.30 -8.32 -10.37
CA ASP A 182 0.25 -7.96 -8.94
C ASP A 182 -0.02 -6.46 -8.77
N CYS A 183 0.67 -5.65 -9.59
CA CYS A 183 0.53 -4.19 -9.55
C CYS A 183 -0.88 -3.75 -9.97
N ILE A 184 -1.39 -4.30 -11.07
CA ILE A 184 -2.74 -4.01 -11.57
C ILE A 184 -3.78 -4.41 -10.53
N ALA A 185 -3.67 -5.62 -9.96
CA ALA A 185 -4.57 -6.10 -8.93
C ALA A 185 -4.54 -5.22 -7.67
N GLY A 186 -3.34 -4.77 -7.24
CA GLY A 186 -3.18 -3.85 -6.12
C GLY A 186 -3.87 -2.50 -6.36
N ILE A 187 -3.74 -1.93 -7.56
CA ILE A 187 -4.40 -0.68 -7.94
C ILE A 187 -5.93 -0.84 -7.99
N ILE A 188 -6.43 -1.90 -8.61
CA ILE A 188 -7.87 -2.19 -8.66
C ILE A 188 -8.41 -2.36 -7.25
N LEU A 189 -7.71 -3.11 -6.40
CA LEU A 189 -8.10 -3.30 -5.01
C LEU A 189 -8.16 -1.96 -4.26
N ALA A 190 -7.23 -1.03 -4.52
CA ALA A 190 -7.25 0.30 -3.91
C ALA A 190 -8.53 1.08 -4.30
N GLU A 191 -8.89 1.12 -5.58
CA GLU A 191 -10.11 1.82 -6.02
C GLU A 191 -11.38 1.18 -5.43
N LEU A 192 -11.49 -0.14 -5.44
CA LEU A 192 -12.63 -0.84 -4.84
C LEU A 192 -12.73 -0.58 -3.33
N SER A 193 -11.60 -0.61 -2.62
CA SER A 193 -11.54 -0.32 -1.19
C SER A 193 -11.90 1.14 -0.90
N ILE A 194 -11.52 2.10 -1.74
CA ILE A 194 -11.89 3.51 -1.62
C ILE A 194 -13.39 3.70 -1.83
N LEU A 195 -14.00 2.99 -2.77
CA LEU A 195 -15.46 3.01 -2.95
C LEU A 195 -16.17 2.50 -1.70
N PHE A 196 -15.71 1.39 -1.13
CA PHE A 196 -16.24 0.85 0.12
C PHE A 196 -16.03 1.83 1.29
N GLY A 197 -14.84 2.40 1.45
CA GLY A 197 -14.54 3.40 2.47
C GLY A 197 -15.42 4.65 2.35
N ASN A 198 -15.72 5.08 1.11
CA ASN A 198 -16.64 6.18 0.86
C ASN A 198 -18.08 5.84 1.31
N TYR A 199 -18.53 4.62 1.06
CA TYR A 199 -19.84 4.14 1.52
C TYR A 199 -19.91 4.17 3.07
N ILE A 200 -18.93 3.58 3.75
CA ILE A 200 -18.86 3.56 5.22
C ILE A 200 -18.78 4.97 5.81
N SER A 201 -17.98 5.85 5.21
CA SER A 201 -17.85 7.24 5.70
C SER A 201 -19.17 8.03 5.62
N LYS A 202 -20.01 7.74 4.62
CA LYS A 202 -21.36 8.35 4.51
C LYS A 202 -22.29 7.86 5.62
N ILE A 203 -22.29 6.55 5.91
CA ILE A 203 -23.07 5.96 6.99
C ILE A 203 -22.64 6.52 8.34
N TYR A 204 -21.32 6.57 8.59
CA TYR A 204 -20.76 7.12 9.80
C TYR A 204 -21.20 8.57 10.04
N CYS A 205 -21.08 9.44 9.04
CA CYS A 205 -21.49 10.84 9.13
C CYS A 205 -23.01 11.03 9.27
N ARG A 206 -23.82 10.10 8.77
CA ARG A 206 -25.28 10.13 8.91
C ARG A 206 -25.70 9.80 10.34
N ASN A 207 -25.01 8.86 10.96
CA ASN A 207 -25.33 8.34 12.30
C ASN A 207 -24.59 9.07 13.43
N SER A 208 -23.58 9.88 13.10
CA SER A 208 -22.90 10.72 14.09
C SER A 208 -23.86 11.83 14.54
N PRO A 209 -24.11 11.98 15.86
CA PRO A 209 -24.98 13.04 16.35
C PRO A 209 -24.43 14.38 15.84
N LYS A 210 -25.24 15.15 15.10
CA LYS A 210 -24.94 16.54 14.78
C LYS A 210 -24.71 17.18 16.14
N SER A 211 -23.50 17.64 16.43
CA SER A 211 -23.27 18.53 17.54
C SER A 211 -24.21 19.72 17.33
N ASN A 212 -25.26 19.79 18.14
CA ASN A 212 -26.09 21.00 18.27
C ASN A 212 -25.15 22.09 18.82
N LEU A 213 -24.49 22.78 17.92
CA LEU A 213 -23.86 24.07 18.17
C LEU A 213 -24.82 25.11 17.63
N THR A 214 -25.73 25.50 18.51
CA THR A 214 -26.35 26.83 18.48
C THR A 214 -25.30 27.88 18.71
#